data_5b1b0466fb5c30cf0e7bce0c830f332f
#
_entry.id   5b1b0466fb5c30cf0e7bce0c830f332f
#
_cell.length_a   1.000
_cell.length_b   1.000
_cell.length_c   1.000
_cell.angle_alpha   90.00
_cell.angle_beta   90.00
_cell.angle_gamma   90.00
#
_symmetry.space_group_name_H-M   'P 1'
#
loop_
_entity.id
_entity.type
_entity.pdbx_description
1 polymer ?
#
loop_
_entity_poly.entity_id
_entity_poly.type
_entity_poly.pdbx_seq_one_letter_code
_entity_poly.pdbx_strand_id
1 'polypeptide(L)' 'MGNIKFEGSPPYALPIAQHVTARAEGAVVEMTLEVITAGKDPSIVPIKVQMTSDSARSLRAQLQPAITMAEVHQRR' A
#
# COMPACT_ATOMS: atom_id res chain seq x y z
N MET A 1 -17.24 1.14 -16.83
CA MET A 1 -17.12 0.72 -16.44
C MET A 1 -16.31 0.62 -15.91
N GLY A 2 -15.92 0.75 -15.86
CA GLY A 2 -15.02 0.73 -15.22
C GLY A 2 -14.76 0.03 -14.17
N ASN A 3 -15.17 -0.94 -14.09
CA ASN A 3 -14.95 -1.65 -13.09
C ASN A 3 -13.69 -2.18 -13.01
N ILE A 4 -12.85 -1.89 -12.20
CA ILE A 4 -11.66 -2.51 -11.95
C ILE A 4 -11.86 -3.67 -11.18
N LYS A 5 -11.64 -4.83 -11.72
CA LYS A 5 -11.83 -5.99 -11.03
C LYS A 5 -10.59 -6.60 -10.73
N PHE A 6 -10.26 -6.73 -9.52
CA PHE A 6 -9.08 -7.43 -9.13
C PHE A 6 -9.37 -8.83 -8.75
N GLU A 7 -10.61 -9.19 -8.78
CA GLU A 7 -10.94 -10.47 -8.27
C GLU A 7 -10.68 -11.52 -9.26
N GLY A 8 -10.14 -11.30 -10.30
CA GLY A 8 -10.07 -12.29 -11.29
C GLY A 8 -9.27 -13.47 -10.98
N SER A 9 -8.25 -13.38 -10.22
CA SER A 9 -7.42 -14.53 -10.03
C SER A 9 -7.19 -14.78 -8.65
N PRO A 10 -7.69 -15.80 -8.14
CA PRO A 10 -7.35 -16.24 -6.82
C PRO A 10 -6.06 -17.02 -6.85
N PRO A 11 -5.26 -16.85 -5.88
CA PRO A 11 -5.47 -15.83 -4.93
C PRO A 11 -5.31 -14.52 -5.61
N TYR A 12 -6.04 -13.53 -5.21
CA TYR A 12 -5.98 -12.33 -5.87
C TYR A 12 -4.60 -11.82 -5.82
N ALA A 13 -4.01 -11.63 -6.97
CA ALA A 13 -2.64 -11.25 -7.01
C ALA A 13 -2.53 -9.75 -6.95
N LEU A 14 -2.79 -9.20 -5.82
CA LEU A 14 -2.57 -7.78 -5.65
C LEU A 14 -1.10 -7.50 -5.55
N PRO A 15 -0.66 -6.39 -6.09
CA PRO A 15 0.76 -6.02 -5.97
C PRO A 15 1.15 -5.86 -4.51
N ILE A 16 2.38 -6.19 -4.22
CA ILE A 16 2.88 -6.07 -2.87
C ILE A 16 3.75 -4.84 -2.78
N ALA A 17 3.47 -4.01 -1.80
CA ALA A 17 4.27 -2.83 -1.56
C ALA A 17 5.36 -3.14 -0.54
N GLN A 18 6.55 -2.66 -0.80
CA GLN A 18 7.67 -2.81 0.12
C GLN A 18 8.46 -1.53 0.15
N HIS A 19 9.35 -1.42 1.08
CA HIS A 19 10.22 -0.24 1.22
C HIS A 19 9.39 1.04 1.19
N VAL A 20 8.40 1.09 2.06
CA VAL A 20 7.54 2.24 2.15
C VAL A 20 8.24 3.32 2.96
N THR A 21 8.32 4.51 2.41
CA THR A 21 8.91 5.64 3.13
C THR A 21 7.94 6.80 3.07
N ALA A 22 8.05 7.70 4.01
CA ALA A 22 7.21 8.88 4.05
C ALA A 22 8.02 10.04 4.58
N ARG A 23 7.74 11.21 4.06
CA ARG A 23 8.44 12.40 4.53
C ARG A 23 7.55 13.61 4.32
N ALA A 24 7.88 14.68 4.99
CA ALA A 24 7.16 15.92 4.82
C ALA A 24 7.74 16.67 3.64
N GLU A 25 6.85 17.22 2.83
CA GLU A 25 7.28 18.02 1.73
C GLU A 25 6.44 19.28 1.83
N GLY A 26 6.95 20.30 2.49
CA GLY A 26 6.14 21.48 2.78
C GLY A 26 4.96 21.10 3.67
N ALA A 27 3.79 21.39 3.23
CA ALA A 27 2.59 21.13 4.02
C ALA A 27 1.93 19.79 3.69
N VAL A 28 2.55 18.99 2.83
CA VAL A 28 1.97 17.70 2.49
C VAL A 28 2.90 16.58 2.91
N VAL A 29 2.35 15.39 2.97
CA VAL A 29 3.14 14.20 3.25
C VAL A 29 3.32 13.45 1.94
N GLU A 30 4.57 13.15 1.61
CA GLU A 30 4.86 12.41 0.41
C GLU A 30 5.22 11.00 0.81
N MET A 31 4.59 10.03 0.21
CA MET A 31 4.86 8.64 0.50
C MET A 31 5.35 7.95 -0.75
N THR A 32 6.37 7.16 -0.62
CA THR A 32 6.91 6.40 -1.73
C THR A 32 6.83 4.93 -1.41
N LEU A 33 6.32 4.17 -2.35
CA LEU A 33 6.24 2.73 -2.19
C LEU A 33 6.90 2.08 -3.38
N GLU A 34 7.60 0.99 -3.14
CA GLU A 34 8.06 0.16 -4.23
C GLU A 34 7.08 -0.99 -4.33
N VAL A 35 6.47 -1.11 -5.48
CA VAL A 35 5.43 -2.10 -5.67
C VAL A 35 5.96 -3.20 -6.58
N ILE A 36 5.85 -4.43 -6.12
CA ILE A 36 6.25 -5.58 -6.91
C ILE A 36 5.02 -6.05 -7.68
N THR A 37 5.12 -6.01 -8.99
CA THR A 37 3.98 -6.43 -9.79
C THR A 37 3.92 -7.94 -9.82
N ALA A 38 2.72 -8.46 -9.94
CA ALA A 38 2.54 -9.89 -10.05
C ALA A 38 2.61 -10.28 -11.51
N GLY A 39 2.80 -11.54 -11.78
CA GLY A 39 2.79 -12.02 -13.15
C GLY A 39 4.04 -12.77 -13.49
N LYS A 40 4.20 -13.05 -14.78
CA LYS A 40 5.29 -13.83 -15.21
C LYS A 40 6.58 -13.12 -15.04
N ASP A 41 6.61 -11.83 -15.28
CA ASP A 41 7.84 -11.07 -15.17
C ASP A 41 7.65 -10.02 -14.10
N PRO A 42 7.82 -10.36 -12.87
CA PRO A 42 7.66 -9.38 -11.80
C PRO A 42 8.67 -8.26 -11.92
N SER A 43 8.24 -7.08 -11.66
CA SER A 43 9.15 -5.94 -11.67
C SER A 43 8.80 -5.03 -10.52
N ILE A 44 9.71 -4.15 -10.18
CA ILE A 44 9.53 -3.21 -9.09
C ILE A 44 9.22 -1.85 -9.69
N VAL A 45 8.09 -1.30 -9.28
CA VAL A 45 7.65 -0.01 -9.78
C VAL A 45 7.54 0.96 -8.62
N PRO A 46 8.25 2.06 -8.65
CA PRO A 46 8.10 3.05 -7.58
C PRO A 46 6.86 3.88 -7.80
N ILE A 47 6.13 4.08 -6.74
CA ILE A 47 4.92 4.89 -6.78
C ILE A 47 5.02 5.96 -5.72
N LYS A 48 4.80 7.20 -6.11
CA LYS A 48 4.81 8.29 -5.18
C LYS A 48 3.43 8.87 -5.08
N VAL A 49 2.99 9.12 -3.89
CA VAL A 49 1.71 9.76 -3.65
C VAL A 49 1.89 10.89 -2.65
N GLN A 50 1.07 11.90 -2.79
CA GLN A 50 1.07 12.99 -1.82
C GLN A 50 -0.28 13.04 -1.17
N MET A 51 -0.31 13.38 0.08
CA MET A 51 -1.56 13.50 0.81
C MET A 51 -1.49 14.62 1.82
N THR A 52 -2.62 15.14 2.20
CA THR A 52 -2.66 16.16 3.23
C THR A 52 -2.29 15.53 4.57
N SER A 53 -1.94 16.37 5.52
CA SER A 53 -1.63 15.85 6.84
C SER A 53 -2.85 15.18 7.47
N ASP A 54 -4.05 15.67 7.17
CA ASP A 54 -5.25 15.02 7.70
C ASP A 54 -5.44 13.63 7.12
N SER A 55 -5.23 13.48 5.82
CA SER A 55 -5.33 12.17 5.20
C SER A 55 -4.27 11.22 5.73
N ALA A 56 -3.08 11.72 5.94
CA ALA A 56 -2.00 10.90 6.46
C ALA A 56 -2.31 10.45 7.89
N ARG A 57 -2.91 11.32 8.68
CA ARG A 57 -3.29 10.98 10.04
C ARG A 57 -4.38 9.91 10.04
N SER A 58 -5.33 10.05 9.13
CA SER A 58 -6.38 9.07 8.99
C SER A 58 -5.83 7.72 8.57
N LEU A 59 -4.89 7.72 7.64
CA LEU A 59 -4.23 6.50 7.22
C LEU A 59 -3.51 5.82 8.39
N ARG A 60 -2.79 6.62 9.17
CA ARG A 60 -2.08 6.08 10.32
C ARG A 60 -3.04 5.39 11.29
N ALA A 61 -4.19 6.03 11.53
CA ALA A 61 -5.16 5.47 12.46
C ALA A 61 -5.74 4.15 11.94
N GLN A 62 -5.87 4.01 10.64
CA GLN A 62 -6.40 2.79 10.08
C GLN A 62 -5.36 1.70 9.94
N LEU A 63 -4.11 2.08 9.78
CA LEU A 63 -3.04 1.10 9.65
C LEU A 63 -2.79 0.35 10.95
N GLN A 64 -2.91 1.02 12.07
CA GLN A 64 -2.57 0.40 13.33
C GLN A 64 -3.38 -0.87 13.63
N PRO A 65 -4.71 -0.84 13.58
CA PRO A 65 -5.44 -2.07 13.83
C PRO A 65 -5.25 -3.11 12.73
N ALA A 66 -5.04 -2.67 11.49
CA ALA A 66 -4.80 -3.62 10.42
C ALA A 66 -3.48 -4.35 10.61
N ILE A 67 -2.45 -3.64 11.06
CA ILE A 67 -1.17 -4.25 11.36
C ILE A 67 -1.32 -5.28 12.47
N THR A 68 -2.04 -4.93 13.49
CA THR A 68 -2.25 -5.84 14.62
C THR A 68 -2.93 -7.12 14.16
N MET A 69 -3.96 -6.99 13.34
CA MET A 69 -4.66 -8.17 12.86
C MET A 69 -3.79 -9.03 11.96
N ALA A 70 -2.99 -8.39 11.11
CA ALA A 70 -2.11 -9.14 10.23
C ALA A 70 -1.06 -9.90 11.04
N GLU A 71 -0.56 -9.28 12.09
CA GLU A 71 0.44 -9.94 12.93
C GLU A 71 -0.14 -11.12 13.66
N VAL A 72 -1.38 -11.02 14.07
CA VAL A 72 -2.04 -12.15 14.71
C VAL A 72 -2.10 -13.33 13.75
N HIS A 73 -2.45 -13.07 12.51
CA HIS A 73 -2.51 -14.16 11.54
C HIS A 73 -1.14 -14.72 11.20
N GLN A 74 -0.13 -13.89 11.22
CA GLN A 74 1.21 -14.37 10.96
C GLN A 74 1.72 -15.31 12.01
N ARG A 75 1.26 -15.19 13.22
CA ARG A 75 1.72 -16.05 14.27
C ARG A 75 1.11 -17.39 14.22
N ARG A 76 0.08 -17.60 13.42
CA ARG A 76 -0.52 -18.90 13.32
C ARG A 76 0.18 -19.73 12.28
#